data_33ae8cc42b067f8d6ff95c3c7ff4eb5c
#
_entry.id   33ae8cc42b067f8d6ff95c3c7ff4eb5c
#
_cell.length_a   1.000
_cell.length_b   1.000
_cell.length_c   1.000
_cell.angle_alpha   90.00
_cell.angle_beta   90.00
_cell.angle_gamma   90.00
#
_symmetry.space_group_name_H-M   'P 1'
#
loop_
_entity.id
_entity.type
_entity.pdbx_description
1 polymer ?
#
loop_
_entity_poly.entity_id
_entity_poly.type
_entity_poly.pdbx_seq_one_letter_code
_entity_poly.pdbx_strand_id
1 'polypeptide(L)'
;MKTSLLAGTAVLFSFASCAQSKEEAITTMPTSVEWVATTPTASWVAQKGLQPSPATGAADAEINLGQPQQTIDGFGACFNELGWTSLSALAPADREKIMRELFAPGGGGNFTICRMPVGANDFSRDWYSYDETPGDFTLKNFSIANDEQTLIPFIKSAQQYNQALKLWASPWSPPTWMKYNHHYAAAQVKPEYLQMMPTLVDNGLKPEQAGKEGTNMFIQEDKYFKVYALYFTKFLEAYRHKGISIGMVMPQNEFNSAQVFPSCTWTATGLARFVGYLGPQMQQQKTDVFFGTMERAKEALVDTVLHDPRSSKYIKGVGFQWAGKGAIAGIHQRYPKLTLYQSEQECGDGKNDWKYCTYTWSLMKHYLNSGANAYLYWNISLKKGGISRWGWSQNSLVTVDEAAKTYQFNYEYYLLKHLSHYVKPGAKRLTTSGTYTNLLAFQNPDKSVVIVAQNDSNTDRAVRIKLGKQTLVPTLKADSFNTLVLK
;
A
#
# COMPACT_ATOMS: atom_id res chain seq x y z
N MET A 1 38.65 -8.87 79.20
CA MET A 1 37.65 -9.94 79.34
C MET A 1 36.53 -9.72 78.38
N LYS A 2 36.26 -10.71 77.66
CA LYS A 2 35.22 -11.00 76.65
C LYS A 2 35.71 -10.90 75.20
N THR A 3 36.07 -12.04 74.71
CA THR A 3 36.28 -12.55 73.35
C THR A 3 34.99 -12.46 72.53
N SER A 4 35.08 -11.99 71.28
CA SER A 4 34.01 -12.17 70.26
C SER A 4 34.62 -12.75 68.97
N LEU A 5 34.15 -13.93 68.63
CA LEU A 5 34.49 -14.68 67.40
C LEU A 5 34.00 -13.91 66.19
N LEU A 6 34.86 -13.80 65.17
CA LEU A 6 34.46 -13.50 63.77
C LEU A 6 34.05 -14.79 63.09
N ALA A 7 32.80 -14.84 62.63
CA ALA A 7 32.32 -15.85 61.71
C ALA A 7 32.47 -15.32 60.29
N GLY A 8 33.31 -15.96 59.48
CA GLY A 8 33.48 -15.67 58.07
C GLY A 8 32.34 -16.30 57.26
N THR A 9 31.61 -15.49 56.52
CA THR A 9 30.58 -15.94 55.57
C THR A 9 31.22 -16.09 54.19
N ALA A 10 31.34 -17.32 53.74
CA ALA A 10 31.76 -17.61 52.36
C ALA A 10 30.59 -17.33 51.40
N VAL A 11 30.79 -16.41 50.46
CA VAL A 11 29.87 -16.12 49.40
C VAL A 11 30.20 -17.07 48.24
N LEU A 12 29.32 -18.04 48.02
CA LEU A 12 29.33 -18.90 46.81
C LEU A 12 28.82 -18.10 45.62
N PHE A 13 29.69 -17.80 44.65
CA PHE A 13 29.30 -17.32 43.33
C PHE A 13 28.72 -18.46 42.52
N SER A 14 27.40 -18.48 42.37
CA SER A 14 26.72 -19.34 41.39
C SER A 14 26.90 -18.74 40.01
N PHE A 15 27.68 -19.39 39.15
CA PHE A 15 27.68 -19.12 37.70
C PHE A 15 26.35 -19.56 37.14
N ALA A 16 25.49 -18.58 36.83
CA ALA A 16 24.31 -18.82 36.01
C ALA A 16 24.78 -19.15 34.59
N SER A 17 24.66 -20.40 34.21
CA SER A 17 24.81 -20.89 32.86
C SER A 17 23.77 -20.20 31.98
N CYS A 18 24.22 -19.39 31.02
CA CYS A 18 23.40 -18.81 29.99
C CYS A 18 22.91 -19.97 29.09
N ALA A 19 21.68 -20.40 29.33
CA ALA A 19 21.03 -21.37 28.45
C ALA A 19 20.82 -20.69 27.08
N GLN A 20 21.63 -21.09 26.10
CA GLN A 20 21.36 -20.87 24.69
C GLN A 20 19.97 -21.45 24.40
N SER A 21 19.03 -20.59 24.04
CA SER A 21 17.76 -21.01 23.46
C SER A 21 18.08 -21.80 22.20
N LYS A 22 17.89 -23.12 22.27
CA LYS A 22 17.91 -23.98 21.09
C LYS A 22 16.85 -23.44 20.13
N GLU A 23 17.29 -22.95 18.98
CA GLU A 23 16.43 -22.82 17.83
C GLU A 23 15.68 -24.14 17.63
N GLU A 24 14.37 -24.11 17.82
CA GLU A 24 13.51 -25.19 17.32
C GLU A 24 13.59 -25.15 15.79
N ALA A 25 14.54 -25.88 15.25
CA ALA A 25 14.61 -26.18 13.84
C ALA A 25 13.28 -26.83 13.47
N ILE A 26 12.66 -26.37 12.39
CA ILE A 26 11.49 -26.99 11.77
C ILE A 26 11.83 -28.46 11.56
N THR A 27 11.33 -29.34 12.46
CA THR A 27 11.68 -30.76 12.49
C THR A 27 10.85 -31.60 11.54
N THR A 28 9.78 -31.04 10.96
CA THR A 28 8.97 -31.69 9.92
C THR A 28 9.27 -31.03 8.57
N MET A 29 9.84 -31.81 7.65
CA MET A 29 10.04 -31.36 6.28
C MET A 29 8.68 -31.13 5.59
N PRO A 30 8.48 -30.00 4.87
CA PRO A 30 7.32 -29.84 4.01
C PRO A 30 7.19 -31.04 3.08
N THR A 31 6.02 -31.65 3.09
CA THR A 31 5.75 -32.87 2.30
C THR A 31 4.99 -32.58 1.01
N SER A 32 4.45 -31.37 0.87
CA SER A 32 3.67 -30.97 -0.29
C SER A 32 4.02 -29.55 -0.76
N VAL A 33 3.98 -29.37 -2.06
CA VAL A 33 4.16 -28.06 -2.72
C VAL A 33 2.89 -27.77 -3.53
N GLU A 34 2.23 -26.68 -3.17
CA GLU A 34 1.21 -26.09 -4.02
C GLU A 34 1.92 -25.14 -4.99
N TRP A 35 1.62 -25.23 -6.29
CA TRP A 35 2.25 -24.41 -7.31
C TRP A 35 1.21 -23.87 -8.28
N VAL A 36 1.21 -22.55 -8.47
CA VAL A 36 0.33 -21.83 -9.42
C VAL A 36 1.18 -20.95 -10.33
N ALA A 37 0.84 -20.91 -11.62
CA ALA A 37 1.52 -20.08 -12.61
C ALA A 37 0.53 -19.20 -13.39
N THR A 38 1.00 -18.03 -13.81
CA THR A 38 0.30 -17.11 -14.72
C THR A 38 1.25 -16.73 -15.86
N THR A 39 0.75 -16.83 -17.10
CA THR A 39 1.45 -16.41 -18.34
C THR A 39 0.58 -15.40 -19.09
N PRO A 40 1.07 -14.77 -20.18
CA PRO A 40 0.25 -13.89 -21.01
C PRO A 40 -1.02 -14.54 -21.60
N THR A 41 -1.01 -15.87 -21.73
CA THR A 41 -2.10 -16.63 -22.36
C THR A 41 -2.92 -17.50 -21.42
N ALA A 42 -2.46 -17.68 -20.16
CA ALA A 42 -3.12 -18.55 -19.19
C ALA A 42 -2.93 -18.02 -17.77
N SER A 43 -4.01 -17.57 -17.14
CA SER A 43 -3.99 -16.98 -15.82
C SER A 43 -4.34 -17.99 -14.75
N TRP A 44 -3.55 -17.99 -13.64
CA TRP A 44 -3.83 -18.74 -12.42
C TRP A 44 -3.99 -20.25 -12.61
N VAL A 45 -3.04 -20.88 -13.29
CA VAL A 45 -3.06 -22.31 -13.62
C VAL A 45 -2.30 -23.12 -12.58
N ALA A 46 -2.98 -24.07 -11.92
CA ALA A 46 -2.34 -25.01 -11.01
C ALA A 46 -1.36 -25.89 -11.75
N GLN A 47 -0.15 -26.00 -11.22
CA GLN A 47 0.95 -26.84 -11.73
C GLN A 47 1.04 -28.11 -10.90
N LYS A 48 1.60 -29.18 -11.47
CA LYS A 48 1.71 -30.50 -10.83
C LYS A 48 3.15 -31.02 -10.84
N GLY A 49 3.42 -32.02 -10.02
CA GLY A 49 4.65 -32.82 -10.10
C GLY A 49 5.87 -32.26 -9.40
N LEU A 50 5.77 -31.07 -8.76
CA LEU A 50 6.89 -30.53 -7.98
C LEU A 50 6.93 -31.17 -6.58
N GLN A 51 8.05 -31.79 -6.25
CA GLN A 51 8.31 -32.37 -4.94
C GLN A 51 9.61 -31.80 -4.37
N PRO A 52 9.69 -31.56 -3.06
CA PRO A 52 10.95 -31.25 -2.41
C PRO A 52 11.89 -32.45 -2.47
N SER A 53 13.16 -32.18 -2.66
CA SER A 53 14.22 -33.17 -2.61
C SER A 53 15.32 -32.74 -1.63
N PRO A 54 16.19 -33.68 -1.13
CA PRO A 54 17.34 -33.28 -0.34
C PRO A 54 18.19 -32.23 -1.07
N ALA A 55 18.74 -31.26 -0.33
CA ALA A 55 19.56 -30.21 -0.92
C ALA A 55 20.91 -30.78 -1.37
N THR A 56 21.11 -30.86 -2.69
CA THR A 56 22.35 -31.31 -3.33
C THR A 56 22.78 -30.34 -4.42
N GLY A 57 24.08 -30.09 -4.53
CA GLY A 57 24.64 -29.21 -5.56
C GLY A 57 24.43 -27.71 -5.33
N ALA A 58 24.92 -26.89 -6.26
CA ALA A 58 24.77 -25.45 -6.23
C ALA A 58 23.31 -25.04 -6.52
N ALA A 59 22.80 -24.05 -5.78
CA ALA A 59 21.47 -23.50 -5.98
C ALA A 59 21.54 -22.22 -6.82
N ASP A 60 20.51 -21.99 -7.65
CA ASP A 60 20.33 -20.71 -8.35
C ASP A 60 19.81 -19.63 -7.39
N ALA A 61 18.97 -20.03 -6.43
CA ALA A 61 18.50 -19.19 -5.34
C ALA A 61 18.53 -19.96 -4.01
N GLU A 62 18.89 -19.27 -2.93
CA GLU A 62 18.81 -19.78 -1.56
C GLU A 62 17.95 -18.88 -0.70
N ILE A 63 16.99 -19.45 0.04
CA ILE A 63 16.09 -18.75 0.95
C ILE A 63 16.57 -18.99 2.37
N ASN A 64 16.85 -17.90 3.10
CA ASN A 64 17.34 -17.96 4.46
C ASN A 64 16.20 -17.87 5.47
N LEU A 65 15.82 -19.00 6.06
CA LEU A 65 14.77 -19.10 7.08
C LEU A 65 15.19 -18.46 8.43
N GLY A 66 16.49 -18.38 8.72
CA GLY A 66 17.03 -17.84 9.97
C GLY A 66 17.15 -16.31 9.98
N GLN A 67 16.83 -15.62 8.89
CA GLN A 67 16.94 -14.16 8.77
C GLN A 67 15.62 -13.50 8.33
N PRO A 68 14.58 -13.55 9.16
CA PRO A 68 13.32 -12.85 8.86
C PRO A 68 13.54 -11.34 8.86
N GLN A 69 12.92 -10.68 7.90
CA GLN A 69 12.92 -9.23 7.74
C GLN A 69 11.59 -8.64 8.26
N GLN A 70 11.12 -7.56 7.65
CA GLN A 70 9.89 -6.89 8.05
C GLN A 70 8.67 -7.82 8.07
N THR A 71 7.69 -7.43 8.88
CA THR A 71 6.37 -8.06 8.90
C THR A 71 5.50 -7.49 7.78
N ILE A 72 4.75 -8.33 7.10
CA ILE A 72 3.78 -7.93 6.09
C ILE A 72 2.44 -7.66 6.77
N ASP A 73 1.91 -6.46 6.60
CA ASP A 73 0.59 -6.04 7.11
C ASP A 73 -0.54 -6.41 6.16
N GLY A 74 -0.23 -6.53 4.87
CA GLY A 74 -1.18 -6.96 3.86
C GLY A 74 -0.95 -6.40 2.47
N PHE A 75 -1.85 -6.78 1.58
CA PHE A 75 -1.93 -6.35 0.19
C PHE A 75 -3.35 -5.91 -0.13
N GLY A 76 -3.51 -4.99 -1.07
CA GLY A 76 -4.81 -4.54 -1.51
C GLY A 76 -4.72 -3.43 -2.55
N ALA A 77 -5.77 -2.59 -2.59
CA ALA A 77 -5.87 -1.52 -3.57
C ALA A 77 -6.64 -0.31 -3.01
N CYS A 78 -6.87 0.72 -3.85
CA CYS A 78 -7.57 1.91 -3.43
C CYS A 78 -9.02 1.93 -3.93
N PHE A 79 -9.94 2.25 -3.02
CA PHE A 79 -11.30 2.61 -3.38
C PHE A 79 -11.33 4.02 -3.95
N ASN A 80 -11.98 4.21 -5.08
CA ASN A 80 -12.25 5.53 -5.66
C ASN A 80 -13.64 5.56 -6.31
N GLU A 81 -14.17 6.75 -6.58
CA GLU A 81 -15.53 6.91 -7.08
C GLU A 81 -15.73 6.29 -8.47
N LEU A 82 -14.78 6.51 -9.41
CA LEU A 82 -14.88 5.95 -10.76
C LEU A 82 -14.79 4.41 -10.75
N GLY A 83 -14.11 3.84 -9.77
CA GLY A 83 -14.09 2.38 -9.55
C GLY A 83 -15.50 1.85 -9.26
N TRP A 84 -16.22 2.47 -8.31
CA TRP A 84 -17.60 2.07 -8.03
C TRP A 84 -18.55 2.35 -9.19
N THR A 85 -18.38 3.48 -9.86
CA THR A 85 -19.19 3.82 -11.04
C THR A 85 -19.04 2.77 -12.13
N SER A 86 -17.82 2.33 -12.43
CA SER A 86 -17.58 1.28 -13.42
C SER A 86 -18.24 -0.05 -13.03
N LEU A 87 -18.07 -0.49 -11.79
CA LEU A 87 -18.70 -1.72 -11.28
C LEU A 87 -20.23 -1.63 -11.26
N SER A 88 -20.78 -0.45 -11.02
CA SER A 88 -22.23 -0.22 -11.01
C SER A 88 -22.89 -0.31 -12.39
N ALA A 89 -22.09 -0.25 -13.46
CA ALA A 89 -22.58 -0.48 -14.83
C ALA A 89 -22.86 -1.98 -15.12
N LEU A 90 -22.35 -2.90 -14.30
CA LEU A 90 -22.54 -4.34 -14.45
C LEU A 90 -23.83 -4.82 -13.77
N ALA A 91 -24.28 -6.01 -14.14
CA ALA A 91 -25.32 -6.71 -13.40
C ALA A 91 -24.87 -6.94 -11.92
N PRO A 92 -25.79 -6.86 -10.95
CA PRO A 92 -25.46 -7.08 -9.54
C PRO A 92 -24.68 -8.38 -9.29
N ALA A 93 -25.07 -9.48 -9.93
CA ALA A 93 -24.41 -10.77 -9.76
C ALA A 93 -22.93 -10.78 -10.23
N ASP A 94 -22.60 -10.04 -11.28
CA ASP A 94 -21.23 -9.94 -11.77
C ASP A 94 -20.38 -9.03 -10.88
N ARG A 95 -20.95 -7.93 -10.39
CA ARG A 95 -20.31 -7.10 -9.37
C ARG A 95 -20.01 -7.90 -8.10
N GLU A 96 -20.95 -8.71 -7.63
CA GLU A 96 -20.74 -9.59 -6.47
C GLU A 96 -19.62 -10.61 -6.70
N LYS A 97 -19.54 -11.22 -7.89
CA LYS A 97 -18.44 -12.13 -8.25
C LYS A 97 -17.08 -11.41 -8.18
N ILE A 98 -16.99 -10.19 -8.72
CA ILE A 98 -15.76 -9.38 -8.66
C ILE A 98 -15.39 -9.09 -7.20
N MET A 99 -16.32 -8.60 -6.41
CA MET A 99 -16.06 -8.25 -5.01
C MET A 99 -15.66 -9.48 -4.19
N ARG A 100 -16.31 -10.62 -4.41
CA ARG A 100 -15.94 -11.90 -3.79
C ARG A 100 -14.53 -12.31 -4.17
N GLU A 101 -14.20 -12.25 -5.47
CA GLU A 101 -12.86 -12.62 -5.98
C GLU A 101 -11.75 -11.73 -5.41
N LEU A 102 -12.01 -10.45 -5.21
CA LEU A 102 -11.03 -9.52 -4.65
C LEU A 102 -10.84 -9.68 -3.13
N PHE A 103 -11.91 -9.90 -2.38
CA PHE A 103 -11.90 -9.72 -0.93
C PHE A 103 -12.15 -11.00 -0.10
N ALA A 104 -12.76 -12.05 -0.67
CA ALA A 104 -13.06 -13.24 0.11
C ALA A 104 -11.79 -13.99 0.53
N PRO A 105 -11.63 -14.33 1.83
CA PRO A 105 -10.52 -15.14 2.29
C PRO A 105 -10.49 -16.52 1.62
N GLY A 106 -9.31 -16.97 1.21
CA GLY A 106 -9.06 -18.35 0.75
C GLY A 106 -9.50 -18.70 -0.66
N GLY A 107 -10.23 -17.83 -1.37
CA GLY A 107 -10.72 -18.13 -2.73
C GLY A 107 -10.22 -17.16 -3.81
N GLY A 108 -10.03 -15.92 -3.45
CA GLY A 108 -9.73 -14.83 -4.37
C GLY A 108 -8.39 -14.15 -4.12
N GLY A 109 -8.32 -12.88 -4.46
CA GLY A 109 -7.18 -12.01 -4.19
C GLY A 109 -6.89 -11.79 -2.70
N ASN A 110 -7.89 -12.03 -1.82
CA ASN A 110 -7.75 -11.96 -0.36
C ASN A 110 -7.15 -10.61 0.10
N PHE A 111 -7.66 -9.49 -0.41
CA PHE A 111 -7.19 -8.17 -0.01
C PHE A 111 -7.51 -7.91 1.46
N THR A 112 -6.50 -7.49 2.21
CA THR A 112 -6.57 -7.35 3.66
C THR A 112 -6.35 -5.92 4.16
N ILE A 113 -5.81 -5.05 3.30
CA ILE A 113 -5.63 -3.63 3.59
C ILE A 113 -5.94 -2.81 2.34
N CYS A 114 -6.73 -1.75 2.49
CA CYS A 114 -7.09 -0.88 1.38
C CYS A 114 -6.99 0.60 1.76
N ARG A 115 -6.78 1.43 0.75
CA ARG A 115 -6.76 2.88 0.84
C ARG A 115 -8.08 3.47 0.35
N MET A 116 -8.44 4.64 0.86
CA MET A 116 -9.52 5.46 0.35
C MET A 116 -9.17 6.94 0.39
N PRO A 117 -9.76 7.78 -0.47
CA PRO A 117 -9.57 9.22 -0.41
C PRO A 117 -10.39 9.87 0.70
N VAL A 118 -10.01 11.08 1.10
CA VAL A 118 -10.79 12.01 1.93
C VAL A 118 -11.17 13.20 1.04
N GLY A 119 -12.39 13.19 0.51
CA GLY A 119 -12.83 14.10 -0.55
C GLY A 119 -12.33 13.69 -1.94
N ALA A 120 -12.40 14.62 -2.90
CA ALA A 120 -12.05 14.37 -4.29
C ALA A 120 -10.58 13.96 -4.49
N ASN A 121 -10.36 13.01 -5.39
CA ASN A 121 -9.04 12.55 -5.87
C ASN A 121 -8.96 12.60 -7.40
N ASP A 122 -7.89 12.10 -8.00
CA ASP A 122 -7.70 12.03 -9.45
C ASP A 122 -8.65 11.05 -10.16
N PHE A 123 -9.33 10.14 -9.45
CA PHE A 123 -10.37 9.24 -9.96
C PHE A 123 -11.73 9.46 -9.31
N SER A 124 -12.01 10.70 -8.90
CA SER A 124 -13.33 11.14 -8.49
C SER A 124 -14.23 11.47 -9.70
N ARG A 125 -15.54 11.53 -9.45
CA ARG A 125 -16.55 11.95 -10.46
C ARG A 125 -16.46 13.43 -10.76
N ASP A 126 -16.15 14.24 -9.72
CA ASP A 126 -16.00 15.70 -9.84
C ASP A 126 -15.20 16.24 -8.65
N TRP A 127 -15.00 17.59 -8.63
CA TRP A 127 -14.44 18.31 -7.51
C TRP A 127 -15.41 18.28 -6.31
N TYR A 128 -14.96 17.92 -5.14
CA TYR A 128 -15.71 18.07 -3.89
C TYR A 128 -14.81 17.97 -2.66
N SER A 129 -15.27 18.57 -1.57
CA SER A 129 -14.82 18.26 -0.22
C SER A 129 -16.04 18.09 0.68
N TYR A 130 -15.85 17.81 1.94
CA TYR A 130 -16.97 17.62 2.86
C TYR A 130 -17.49 18.92 3.45
N ASP A 131 -16.80 20.06 3.25
CA ASP A 131 -17.27 21.38 3.64
C ASP A 131 -16.58 22.48 2.80
N GLU A 132 -17.29 23.01 1.82
CA GLU A 132 -16.83 24.13 0.99
C GLU A 132 -17.38 25.49 1.46
N THR A 133 -17.93 25.58 2.68
CA THR A 133 -18.44 26.84 3.22
C THR A 133 -17.28 27.71 3.72
N PRO A 134 -16.94 28.83 3.06
CA PRO A 134 -15.82 29.67 3.46
C PRO A 134 -15.97 30.18 4.89
N GLY A 135 -14.94 29.92 5.71
CA GLY A 135 -14.90 30.39 7.10
C GLY A 135 -15.76 29.60 8.09
N ASP A 136 -16.28 28.44 7.72
CA ASP A 136 -16.96 27.55 8.68
C ASP A 136 -15.94 26.83 9.59
N PHE A 137 -15.32 27.56 10.49
CA PHE A 137 -14.33 27.02 11.44
C PHE A 137 -14.93 26.04 12.46
N THR A 138 -16.24 25.83 12.46
CA THR A 138 -16.94 24.83 13.29
C THR A 138 -17.36 23.61 12.51
N LEU A 139 -17.23 23.65 11.16
CA LEU A 139 -17.65 22.62 10.23
C LEU A 139 -19.12 22.17 10.48
N LYS A 140 -20.02 23.11 10.69
CA LYS A 140 -21.45 22.83 10.89
C LYS A 140 -22.11 22.31 9.61
N ASN A 141 -21.55 22.68 8.44
CA ASN A 141 -22.03 22.26 7.11
C ASN A 141 -21.30 21.02 6.59
N PHE A 142 -20.46 20.37 7.40
CA PHE A 142 -19.74 19.15 7.02
C PHE A 142 -20.69 18.02 6.63
N SER A 143 -20.47 17.43 5.46
CA SER A 143 -21.30 16.34 4.93
C SER A 143 -20.52 15.36 4.07
N ILE A 144 -20.73 14.07 4.29
CA ILE A 144 -20.19 12.96 3.47
C ILE A 144 -21.22 12.46 2.44
N ALA A 145 -22.26 13.25 2.12
CA ALA A 145 -23.35 12.82 1.24
C ALA A 145 -22.88 12.38 -0.16
N ASN A 146 -21.76 12.95 -0.67
CA ASN A 146 -21.16 12.48 -1.92
C ASN A 146 -20.66 11.05 -1.80
N ASP A 147 -19.95 10.71 -0.71
CA ASP A 147 -19.38 9.39 -0.49
C ASP A 147 -20.45 8.31 -0.25
N GLU A 148 -21.61 8.71 0.26
CA GLU A 148 -22.77 7.80 0.42
C GLU A 148 -23.28 7.24 -0.91
N GLN A 149 -22.97 7.89 -2.02
CA GLN A 149 -23.35 7.44 -3.36
C GLN A 149 -22.34 6.46 -3.97
N THR A 150 -21.09 6.48 -3.52
CA THR A 150 -19.99 5.77 -4.18
C THR A 150 -19.06 5.04 -3.22
N LEU A 151 -18.22 5.74 -2.46
CA LEU A 151 -17.17 5.14 -1.63
C LEU A 151 -17.75 4.24 -0.53
N ILE A 152 -18.79 4.69 0.17
CA ILE A 152 -19.42 3.92 1.25
C ILE A 152 -20.03 2.61 0.73
N PRO A 153 -20.87 2.57 -0.32
CA PRO A 153 -21.37 1.31 -0.85
C PRO A 153 -20.24 0.43 -1.41
N PHE A 154 -19.18 1.00 -2.00
CA PHE A 154 -18.03 0.23 -2.47
C PHE A 154 -17.32 -0.49 -1.31
N ILE A 155 -16.96 0.24 -0.26
CA ILE A 155 -16.29 -0.31 0.92
C ILE A 155 -17.18 -1.35 1.61
N LYS A 156 -18.47 -1.07 1.78
CA LYS A 156 -19.41 -2.02 2.37
C LYS A 156 -19.56 -3.30 1.56
N SER A 157 -19.55 -3.20 0.25
CA SER A 157 -19.53 -4.38 -0.63
C SER A 157 -18.29 -5.26 -0.40
N ALA A 158 -17.11 -4.64 -0.18
CA ALA A 158 -15.89 -5.37 0.19
C ALA A 158 -15.98 -6.00 1.58
N GLN A 159 -16.51 -5.27 2.57
CA GLN A 159 -16.68 -5.74 3.94
C GLN A 159 -17.66 -6.92 4.07
N GLN A 160 -18.60 -7.11 3.14
CA GLN A 160 -19.45 -8.31 3.09
C GLN A 160 -18.63 -9.59 2.97
N TYR A 161 -17.49 -9.53 2.29
CA TYR A 161 -16.59 -10.67 2.07
C TYR A 161 -15.42 -10.71 3.05
N ASN A 162 -14.93 -9.55 3.51
CA ASN A 162 -13.85 -9.45 4.48
C ASN A 162 -14.15 -8.37 5.54
N GLN A 163 -14.76 -8.77 6.63
CA GLN A 163 -15.07 -7.88 7.76
C GLN A 163 -13.81 -7.36 8.48
N ALA A 164 -12.67 -8.06 8.35
CA ALA A 164 -11.39 -7.67 8.93
C ALA A 164 -10.56 -6.76 8.03
N LEU A 165 -11.13 -6.29 6.90
CA LEU A 165 -10.45 -5.39 5.97
C LEU A 165 -9.98 -4.12 6.69
N LYS A 166 -8.67 -3.90 6.70
CA LYS A 166 -8.07 -2.69 7.25
C LYS A 166 -8.20 -1.55 6.25
N LEU A 167 -8.55 -0.38 6.75
CA LEU A 167 -8.69 0.82 5.91
C LEU A 167 -7.79 1.95 6.41
N TRP A 168 -7.20 2.66 5.47
CA TRP A 168 -6.53 3.92 5.72
C TRP A 168 -6.90 4.96 4.67
N ALA A 169 -6.75 6.24 5.03
CA ALA A 169 -7.26 7.33 4.21
C ALA A 169 -6.24 8.47 4.06
N SER A 170 -6.33 9.20 2.95
CA SER A 170 -5.58 10.43 2.71
C SER A 170 -6.38 11.40 1.85
N PRO A 171 -6.32 12.72 2.12
CA PRO A 171 -6.85 13.74 1.23
C PRO A 171 -5.88 14.01 0.08
N TRP A 172 -6.43 14.38 -1.09
CA TRP A 172 -5.69 14.98 -2.21
C TRP A 172 -5.68 16.50 -2.12
N SER A 173 -6.81 17.08 -1.72
CA SER A 173 -6.92 18.50 -1.44
C SER A 173 -7.77 18.73 -0.19
N PRO A 174 -7.37 19.64 0.71
CA PRO A 174 -8.30 20.18 1.70
C PRO A 174 -9.41 20.98 1.01
N PRO A 175 -10.48 21.37 1.74
CA PRO A 175 -11.45 22.35 1.25
C PRO A 175 -10.78 23.57 0.65
N THR A 176 -11.32 24.10 -0.46
CA THR A 176 -10.67 25.17 -1.23
C THR A 176 -10.42 26.43 -0.42
N TRP A 177 -11.31 26.76 0.52
CA TRP A 177 -11.18 27.94 1.37
C TRP A 177 -10.05 27.85 2.43
N MET A 178 -9.47 26.64 2.61
CA MET A 178 -8.29 26.43 3.47
C MET A 178 -6.96 26.54 2.71
N LYS A 179 -7.02 26.88 1.41
CA LYS A 179 -5.86 27.01 0.51
C LYS A 179 -5.67 28.45 0.05
N TYR A 180 -4.42 28.87 -0.12
CA TYR A 180 -4.11 30.21 -0.62
C TYR A 180 -4.63 30.48 -2.04
N ASN A 181 -4.74 29.45 -2.87
CA ASN A 181 -5.23 29.59 -4.25
C ASN A 181 -6.74 29.46 -4.41
N HIS A 182 -7.46 29.10 -3.34
CA HIS A 182 -8.91 28.86 -3.36
C HIS A 182 -9.38 27.93 -4.47
N HIS A 183 -8.56 26.91 -4.82
CA HIS A 183 -8.84 25.96 -5.89
C HIS A 183 -8.45 24.54 -5.48
N TYR A 184 -9.15 23.52 -5.99
CA TYR A 184 -8.84 22.11 -5.69
C TYR A 184 -7.47 21.68 -6.22
N ALA A 185 -7.10 22.08 -7.47
CA ALA A 185 -5.80 21.77 -8.05
C ALA A 185 -4.69 22.68 -7.51
N ALA A 186 -3.44 22.23 -7.63
CA ALA A 186 -2.26 23.02 -7.33
C ALA A 186 -1.44 23.39 -8.58
N ALA A 187 -1.69 22.77 -9.74
CA ALA A 187 -1.02 23.10 -11.00
C ALA A 187 -2.02 23.45 -12.10
N GLN A 188 -1.63 24.37 -12.97
CA GLN A 188 -2.37 24.72 -14.18
C GLN A 188 -2.16 23.64 -15.25
N VAL A 189 -3.20 23.35 -16.03
CA VAL A 189 -3.08 22.58 -17.27
C VAL A 189 -2.44 23.45 -18.33
N LYS A 190 -1.21 23.11 -18.73
CA LYS A 190 -0.46 23.87 -19.73
C LYS A 190 -0.79 23.41 -21.14
N PRO A 191 -0.70 24.30 -22.15
CA PRO A 191 -0.98 23.94 -23.55
C PRO A 191 -0.19 22.75 -24.07
N GLU A 192 1.07 22.59 -23.67
CA GLU A 192 1.90 21.45 -24.05
C GLU A 192 1.37 20.11 -23.50
N TYR A 193 0.72 20.12 -22.34
CA TYR A 193 0.07 18.91 -21.79
C TYR A 193 -1.14 18.51 -22.62
N LEU A 194 -1.92 19.46 -23.12
CA LEU A 194 -3.07 19.20 -24.01
C LEU A 194 -2.61 18.60 -25.36
N GLN A 195 -1.42 18.98 -25.83
CA GLN A 195 -0.85 18.36 -27.04
C GLN A 195 -0.43 16.91 -26.82
N MET A 196 0.17 16.59 -25.66
CA MET A 196 0.59 15.22 -25.33
C MET A 196 -0.57 14.31 -24.91
N MET A 197 -1.59 14.87 -24.30
CA MET A 197 -2.77 14.17 -23.78
C MET A 197 -4.05 14.92 -24.21
N PRO A 198 -4.55 14.68 -25.42
CA PRO A 198 -5.71 15.43 -25.96
C PRO A 198 -7.02 15.26 -25.14
N THR A 199 -7.08 14.22 -24.32
CA THR A 199 -8.22 13.97 -23.40
C THR A 199 -8.15 14.78 -22.11
N LEU A 200 -7.03 15.45 -21.83
CA LEU A 200 -6.84 16.23 -20.62
C LEU A 200 -7.82 17.42 -20.59
N VAL A 201 -8.43 17.65 -19.44
CA VAL A 201 -9.43 18.71 -19.25
C VAL A 201 -8.78 19.92 -18.59
N ASP A 202 -8.98 21.11 -19.12
CA ASP A 202 -8.57 22.35 -18.49
C ASP A 202 -9.27 22.47 -17.11
N ASN A 203 -8.48 22.66 -16.06
CA ASN A 203 -8.98 22.78 -14.70
C ASN A 203 -9.34 24.22 -14.31
N GLY A 204 -9.16 25.20 -15.20
CA GLY A 204 -9.48 26.61 -14.97
C GLY A 204 -8.56 27.33 -13.99
N LEU A 205 -7.50 26.70 -13.48
CA LEU A 205 -6.52 27.33 -12.60
C LEU A 205 -5.70 28.35 -13.37
N LYS A 206 -5.62 29.60 -12.87
CA LYS A 206 -4.80 30.67 -13.48
C LYS A 206 -3.33 30.50 -13.08
N PRO A 207 -2.38 31.03 -13.91
CA PRO A 207 -0.95 30.93 -13.62
C PRO A 207 -0.54 31.42 -12.22
N GLU A 208 -1.12 32.53 -11.79
CA GLU A 208 -0.84 33.17 -10.48
C GLU A 208 -1.37 32.37 -9.29
N GLN A 209 -2.29 31.44 -9.52
CA GLN A 209 -2.85 30.54 -8.50
C GLN A 209 -2.05 29.23 -8.39
N ALA A 210 -1.12 28.97 -9.31
CA ALA A 210 -0.37 27.73 -9.32
C ALA A 210 0.53 27.61 -8.10
N GLY A 211 0.50 26.44 -7.47
CA GLY A 211 1.40 26.07 -6.39
C GLY A 211 2.79 25.72 -6.91
N LYS A 212 3.72 25.70 -5.99
CA LYS A 212 5.10 25.32 -6.28
C LYS A 212 5.55 24.24 -5.30
N GLU A 213 6.21 23.20 -5.82
CA GLU A 213 6.85 22.17 -5.00
C GLU A 213 7.80 22.82 -3.97
N GLY A 214 7.75 22.37 -2.73
CA GLY A 214 8.55 22.92 -1.62
C GLY A 214 7.96 24.18 -0.98
N THR A 215 6.73 24.57 -1.33
CA THR A 215 5.98 25.64 -0.67
C THR A 215 4.66 25.12 -0.05
N ASN A 216 4.09 25.91 0.86
CA ASN A 216 2.80 25.58 1.46
C ASN A 216 1.66 26.23 0.68
N MET A 217 0.79 25.45 0.09
CA MET A 217 -0.47 25.90 -0.48
C MET A 217 -1.57 25.98 0.58
N PHE A 218 -1.54 25.12 1.59
CA PHE A 218 -2.42 25.20 2.75
C PHE A 218 -2.11 26.46 3.59
N ILE A 219 -3.13 27.16 4.08
CA ILE A 219 -2.98 28.37 4.90
C ILE A 219 -2.33 28.03 6.25
N GLN A 220 -1.16 28.60 6.52
CA GLN A 220 -0.29 28.27 7.65
C GLN A 220 -0.66 29.01 8.95
N GLU A 221 -1.96 29.12 9.27
CA GLU A 221 -2.46 29.76 10.48
C GLU A 221 -3.08 28.73 11.43
N ASP A 222 -2.95 28.94 12.75
CA ASP A 222 -3.42 28.02 13.79
C ASP A 222 -4.92 27.68 13.68
N LYS A 223 -5.76 28.67 13.33
CA LYS A 223 -7.18 28.43 13.17
C LYS A 223 -7.50 27.45 12.03
N TYR A 224 -6.73 27.50 10.93
CA TYR A 224 -6.87 26.56 9.80
C TYR A 224 -6.35 25.17 10.16
N PHE A 225 -5.25 25.08 10.87
CA PHE A 225 -4.77 23.77 11.35
C PHE A 225 -5.77 23.11 12.32
N LYS A 226 -6.36 23.88 13.23
CA LYS A 226 -7.37 23.38 14.16
C LYS A 226 -8.62 22.87 13.44
N VAL A 227 -9.16 23.64 12.50
CA VAL A 227 -10.36 23.22 11.76
C VAL A 227 -10.07 22.06 10.83
N TYR A 228 -8.86 21.98 10.23
CA TYR A 228 -8.52 20.86 9.37
C TYR A 228 -8.29 19.57 10.18
N ALA A 229 -7.74 19.65 11.39
CA ALA A 229 -7.70 18.52 12.30
C ALA A 229 -9.11 18.06 12.73
N LEU A 230 -10.03 19.00 12.99
CA LEU A 230 -11.45 18.71 13.24
C LEU A 230 -12.13 18.07 12.01
N TYR A 231 -11.76 18.48 10.80
CA TYR A 231 -12.26 17.89 9.56
C TYR A 231 -11.97 16.38 9.48
N PHE A 232 -10.74 15.96 9.82
CA PHE A 232 -10.39 14.52 9.93
C PHE A 232 -11.19 13.82 11.02
N THR A 233 -11.39 14.46 12.18
CA THR A 233 -12.21 13.89 13.26
C THR A 233 -13.64 13.63 12.79
N LYS A 234 -14.29 14.63 12.19
CA LYS A 234 -15.65 14.50 11.66
C LYS A 234 -15.75 13.44 10.55
N PHE A 235 -14.75 13.36 9.69
CA PHE A 235 -14.67 12.32 8.67
C PHE A 235 -14.67 10.92 9.30
N LEU A 236 -13.78 10.67 10.27
CA LEU A 236 -13.71 9.38 10.96
C LEU A 236 -15.01 9.03 11.70
N GLU A 237 -15.63 10.00 12.35
CA GLU A 237 -16.91 9.81 13.04
C GLU A 237 -18.05 9.50 12.08
N ALA A 238 -18.16 10.25 10.97
CA ALA A 238 -19.18 10.04 9.96
C ALA A 238 -19.08 8.64 9.32
N TYR A 239 -17.85 8.18 9.00
CA TYR A 239 -17.63 6.84 8.49
C TYR A 239 -17.90 5.76 9.53
N ARG A 240 -17.54 5.99 10.79
CA ARG A 240 -17.86 5.08 11.90
C ARG A 240 -19.37 4.92 12.09
N HIS A 241 -20.16 5.98 11.96
CA HIS A 241 -21.60 5.92 11.97
C HIS A 241 -22.20 5.10 10.82
N LYS A 242 -21.45 4.96 9.71
CA LYS A 242 -21.78 4.04 8.61
C LYS A 242 -21.26 2.62 8.82
N GLY A 243 -20.64 2.32 9.98
CA GLY A 243 -20.05 1.01 10.29
C GLY A 243 -18.72 0.75 9.57
N ILE A 244 -18.00 1.81 9.21
CA ILE A 244 -16.69 1.74 8.56
C ILE A 244 -15.65 2.36 9.50
N SER A 245 -14.69 1.54 9.95
CA SER A 245 -13.58 1.98 10.80
C SER A 245 -12.32 2.22 9.96
N ILE A 246 -11.68 3.37 10.16
CA ILE A 246 -10.45 3.76 9.48
C ILE A 246 -9.33 3.79 10.51
N GLY A 247 -8.37 2.90 10.36
CA GLY A 247 -7.31 2.66 11.35
C GLY A 247 -6.09 3.59 11.22
N MET A 248 -5.91 4.25 10.07
CA MET A 248 -4.75 5.11 9.84
C MET A 248 -5.08 6.22 8.83
N VAL A 249 -4.45 7.38 8.99
CA VAL A 249 -4.50 8.47 8.03
C VAL A 249 -3.09 8.93 7.64
N MET A 250 -2.93 9.36 6.37
CA MET A 250 -1.81 10.16 5.92
C MET A 250 -2.32 11.58 5.64
N PRO A 251 -1.68 12.64 6.16
CA PRO A 251 -2.26 13.98 6.16
C PRO A 251 -2.43 14.60 4.78
N GLN A 252 -1.71 14.13 3.76
CA GLN A 252 -1.80 14.65 2.38
C GLN A 252 -1.29 13.64 1.37
N ASN A 253 -2.03 13.39 0.29
CA ASN A 253 -1.50 12.70 -0.88
C ASN A 253 -0.46 13.60 -1.56
N GLU A 254 0.70 13.02 -1.92
CA GLU A 254 1.76 13.71 -2.71
C GLU A 254 2.05 15.15 -2.24
N PHE A 255 2.28 15.33 -0.94
CA PHE A 255 2.36 16.65 -0.31
C PHE A 255 3.39 17.59 -0.94
N ASN A 256 4.34 17.08 -1.68
CA ASN A 256 5.41 17.83 -2.34
C ASN A 256 5.31 17.81 -3.88
N SER A 257 4.11 17.57 -4.42
CA SER A 257 3.82 17.59 -5.85
C SER A 257 2.61 18.46 -6.16
N ALA A 258 2.77 19.42 -7.08
CA ALA A 258 1.68 20.24 -7.58
C ALA A 258 1.05 19.56 -8.81
N GLN A 259 -0.22 19.18 -8.72
CA GLN A 259 -0.91 18.42 -9.75
C GLN A 259 -2.08 19.21 -10.36
N VAL A 260 -2.47 18.83 -11.58
CA VAL A 260 -3.59 19.43 -12.32
C VAL A 260 -4.97 18.90 -11.88
N PHE A 261 -5.00 17.88 -11.02
CA PHE A 261 -6.13 17.29 -10.33
C PHE A 261 -6.15 17.75 -8.85
N PRO A 262 -7.09 17.28 -8.01
CA PRO A 262 -7.09 17.65 -6.60
C PRO A 262 -5.71 17.41 -5.98
N SER A 263 -5.09 18.46 -5.44
CA SER A 263 -3.76 18.42 -4.86
C SER A 263 -3.50 19.65 -3.98
N CYS A 264 -2.57 19.49 -3.04
CA CYS A 264 -2.14 20.59 -2.16
C CYS A 264 -0.67 20.41 -1.79
N THR A 265 0.17 21.39 -2.12
CA THR A 265 1.59 21.34 -1.75
C THR A 265 1.80 21.78 -0.30
N TRP A 266 2.77 21.11 0.34
CA TRP A 266 3.23 21.40 1.69
C TRP A 266 4.75 21.31 1.77
N THR A 267 5.34 22.08 2.67
CA THR A 267 6.70 21.80 3.15
C THR A 267 6.64 20.70 4.22
N ALA A 268 7.73 19.97 4.42
CA ALA A 268 7.81 18.99 5.51
C ALA A 268 7.61 19.67 6.88
N THR A 269 8.13 20.89 7.08
CA THR A 269 7.92 21.69 8.29
C THR A 269 6.45 22.10 8.46
N GLY A 270 5.76 22.49 7.36
CA GLY A 270 4.35 22.81 7.40
C GLY A 270 3.48 21.62 7.78
N LEU A 271 3.78 20.43 7.22
CA LEU A 271 3.12 19.18 7.60
C LEU A 271 3.45 18.77 9.04
N ALA A 272 4.71 18.89 9.48
CA ALA A 272 5.08 18.61 10.88
C ALA A 272 4.27 19.49 11.85
N ARG A 273 4.11 20.78 11.52
CA ARG A 273 3.26 21.70 12.28
C ARG A 273 1.80 21.22 12.31
N PHE A 274 1.24 20.86 11.15
CA PHE A 274 -0.14 20.33 11.07
C PHE A 274 -0.30 19.03 11.88
N VAL A 275 0.65 18.11 11.80
CA VAL A 275 0.61 16.86 12.60
C VAL A 275 0.57 17.17 14.10
N GLY A 276 1.15 18.27 14.56
CA GLY A 276 1.03 18.72 15.94
C GLY A 276 -0.42 18.99 16.38
N TYR A 277 -1.30 19.39 15.45
CA TYR A 277 -2.75 19.56 15.69
C TYR A 277 -3.54 18.28 15.40
N LEU A 278 -3.20 17.57 14.34
CA LEU A 278 -3.87 16.34 13.91
C LEU A 278 -3.63 15.18 14.87
N GLY A 279 -2.37 15.00 15.30
CA GLY A 279 -1.95 13.86 16.10
C GLY A 279 -2.74 13.64 17.38
N PRO A 280 -2.98 14.66 18.24
CA PRO A 280 -3.83 14.54 19.42
C PRO A 280 -5.25 14.09 19.10
N GLN A 281 -5.84 14.60 18.02
CA GLN A 281 -7.19 14.22 17.56
C GLN A 281 -7.22 12.75 17.12
N MET A 282 -6.26 12.33 16.31
CA MET A 282 -6.17 10.95 15.82
C MET A 282 -5.91 9.96 16.97
N GLN A 283 -5.11 10.35 17.96
CA GLN A 283 -4.89 9.53 19.15
C GLN A 283 -6.21 9.32 19.93
N GLN A 284 -7.05 10.34 20.08
CA GLN A 284 -8.39 10.21 20.69
C GLN A 284 -9.30 9.30 19.87
N GLN A 285 -9.19 9.34 18.53
CA GLN A 285 -9.95 8.50 17.60
C GLN A 285 -9.40 7.07 17.49
N LYS A 286 -8.25 6.75 18.13
CA LYS A 286 -7.52 5.48 17.99
C LYS A 286 -7.12 5.20 16.53
N THR A 287 -6.72 6.24 15.82
CA THR A 287 -6.30 6.20 14.41
C THR A 287 -4.84 6.60 14.32
N ASP A 288 -4.02 5.80 13.65
CA ASP A 288 -2.60 6.08 13.48
C ASP A 288 -2.37 7.21 12.46
N VAL A 289 -1.28 7.95 12.63
CA VAL A 289 -0.82 8.94 11.66
C VAL A 289 0.47 8.45 11.03
N PHE A 290 0.48 8.32 9.70
CA PHE A 290 1.69 8.09 8.93
C PHE A 290 2.07 9.37 8.18
N PHE A 291 3.37 9.60 8.01
CA PHE A 291 3.85 10.70 7.19
C PHE A 291 3.76 10.35 5.70
N GLY A 292 3.32 11.25 4.89
CA GLY A 292 3.23 11.06 3.43
C GLY A 292 1.87 11.53 2.88
N THR A 293 1.59 11.15 1.61
CA THR A 293 2.40 10.19 0.84
C THR A 293 3.58 10.89 0.18
N MET A 294 4.74 10.24 0.19
CA MET A 294 5.97 10.80 -0.42
C MET A 294 6.07 10.41 -1.89
N GLU A 295 6.09 11.42 -2.75
CA GLU A 295 6.25 11.23 -4.19
C GLU A 295 7.67 11.57 -4.69
N ARG A 296 8.54 12.22 -3.87
CA ARG A 296 9.95 12.53 -4.19
C ARG A 296 10.91 11.73 -3.31
N ALA A 297 12.05 11.32 -3.88
CA ALA A 297 13.08 10.54 -3.21
C ALA A 297 13.99 11.40 -2.32
N LYS A 298 13.40 12.24 -1.45
CA LYS A 298 14.15 13.15 -0.56
C LYS A 298 14.02 12.70 0.90
N GLU A 299 14.94 11.88 1.36
CA GLU A 299 14.94 11.33 2.73
C GLU A 299 14.88 12.40 3.82
N ALA A 300 15.53 13.55 3.61
CA ALA A 300 15.53 14.69 4.54
C ALA A 300 14.10 15.21 4.88
N LEU A 301 13.09 14.97 4.03
CA LEU A 301 11.70 15.32 4.32
C LEU A 301 11.16 14.49 5.48
N VAL A 302 11.51 13.21 5.53
CA VAL A 302 11.16 12.31 6.64
C VAL A 302 11.90 12.72 7.92
N ASP A 303 13.22 12.97 7.80
CA ASP A 303 14.03 13.43 8.94
C ASP A 303 13.44 14.69 9.55
N THR A 304 13.02 15.68 8.74
CA THR A 304 12.40 16.91 9.23
C THR A 304 11.18 16.62 10.12
N VAL A 305 10.32 15.71 9.71
CA VAL A 305 9.08 15.41 10.45
C VAL A 305 9.35 14.55 11.69
N LEU A 306 10.28 13.61 11.60
CA LEU A 306 10.63 12.73 12.73
C LEU A 306 11.47 13.43 13.81
N HIS A 307 12.17 14.50 13.47
CA HIS A 307 12.92 15.31 14.45
C HIS A 307 12.13 16.50 15.00
N ASP A 308 10.98 16.84 14.42
CA ASP A 308 10.14 17.92 14.96
C ASP A 308 9.39 17.42 16.20
N PRO A 309 9.54 18.05 17.38
CA PRO A 309 8.93 17.60 18.63
C PRO A 309 7.39 17.66 18.63
N ARG A 310 6.81 18.43 17.69
CA ARG A 310 5.36 18.52 17.56
C ARG A 310 4.76 17.29 16.87
N SER A 311 5.48 16.70 15.89
CA SER A 311 4.98 15.61 15.05
C SER A 311 5.56 14.23 15.41
N SER A 312 6.83 14.15 15.82
CA SER A 312 7.58 12.89 15.94
C SER A 312 6.88 11.82 16.78
N LYS A 313 6.25 12.20 17.89
CA LYS A 313 5.56 11.28 18.79
C LYS A 313 4.27 10.67 18.22
N TYR A 314 3.71 11.29 17.18
CA TYR A 314 2.47 10.83 16.55
C TYR A 314 2.70 9.99 15.29
N ILE A 315 3.85 10.16 14.63
CA ILE A 315 4.16 9.43 13.38
C ILE A 315 4.50 7.97 13.68
N LYS A 316 3.72 7.05 13.14
CA LYS A 316 3.90 5.60 13.27
C LYS A 316 4.55 4.96 12.04
N GLY A 317 4.52 5.63 10.91
CA GLY A 317 5.07 5.12 9.66
C GLY A 317 5.16 6.18 8.58
N VAL A 318 5.57 5.74 7.39
CA VAL A 318 5.72 6.59 6.18
C VAL A 318 5.13 5.86 4.97
N GLY A 319 4.40 6.60 4.11
CA GLY A 319 3.93 6.12 2.82
C GLY A 319 4.77 6.65 1.67
N PHE A 320 5.12 5.77 0.72
CA PHE A 320 5.93 6.08 -0.45
C PHE A 320 5.21 5.68 -1.73
N GLN A 321 5.30 6.51 -2.75
CA GLN A 321 4.77 6.25 -4.09
C GLN A 321 5.61 6.94 -5.15
N TRP A 322 5.46 6.55 -6.42
CA TRP A 322 6.16 7.13 -7.57
C TRP A 322 7.69 7.26 -7.32
N ALA A 323 8.27 8.43 -7.59
CA ALA A 323 9.71 8.65 -7.37
C ALA A 323 10.11 8.52 -5.88
N GLY A 324 9.17 8.63 -4.94
CA GLY A 324 9.41 8.39 -3.51
C GLY A 324 9.98 7.01 -3.19
N LYS A 325 9.78 6.02 -4.08
CA LYS A 325 10.39 4.68 -3.98
C LYS A 325 11.92 4.71 -3.78
N GLY A 326 12.59 5.74 -4.30
CA GLY A 326 14.04 5.87 -4.15
C GLY A 326 14.50 6.18 -2.72
N ALA A 327 13.63 6.64 -1.84
CA ALA A 327 13.96 6.95 -0.44
C ALA A 327 13.73 5.79 0.53
N ILE A 328 12.92 4.78 0.16
CA ILE A 328 12.44 3.80 1.13
C ILE A 328 13.56 2.97 1.79
N ALA A 329 14.57 2.55 1.01
CA ALA A 329 15.66 1.73 1.54
C ALA A 329 16.51 2.49 2.57
N GLY A 330 16.86 3.76 2.29
CA GLY A 330 17.61 4.59 3.22
C GLY A 330 16.81 4.93 4.48
N ILE A 331 15.51 5.16 4.36
CA ILE A 331 14.64 5.38 5.51
C ILE A 331 14.52 4.10 6.36
N HIS A 332 14.34 2.93 5.73
CA HIS A 332 14.31 1.66 6.46
C HIS A 332 15.61 1.40 7.23
N GLN A 333 16.76 1.68 6.62
CA GLN A 333 18.05 1.53 7.28
C GLN A 333 18.22 2.46 8.50
N ARG A 334 17.80 3.72 8.38
CA ARG A 334 17.92 4.71 9.48
C ARG A 334 16.87 4.55 10.56
N TYR A 335 15.68 4.12 10.21
CA TYR A 335 14.54 3.97 11.09
C TYR A 335 13.92 2.56 11.00
N PRO A 336 14.64 1.50 11.40
CA PRO A 336 14.24 0.10 11.17
C PRO A 336 12.96 -0.32 11.90
N LYS A 337 12.50 0.49 12.87
CA LYS A 337 11.25 0.25 13.62
C LYS A 337 10.05 0.98 13.02
N LEU A 338 10.26 1.83 12.03
CA LEU A 338 9.20 2.60 11.39
C LEU A 338 8.46 1.71 10.39
N THR A 339 7.14 1.72 10.44
CA THR A 339 6.32 1.02 9.45
C THR A 339 6.35 1.76 8.11
N LEU A 340 6.63 1.05 7.03
CA LEU A 340 6.75 1.64 5.70
C LEU A 340 5.72 1.02 4.75
N TYR A 341 4.91 1.85 4.09
CA TYR A 341 3.94 1.40 3.11
C TYR A 341 4.33 1.87 1.70
N GLN A 342 4.28 0.95 0.77
CA GLN A 342 4.03 1.37 -0.61
C GLN A 342 2.55 1.77 -0.65
N SER A 343 2.30 3.06 -0.80
CA SER A 343 0.99 3.68 -0.59
C SER A 343 0.14 3.75 -1.85
N GLU A 344 0.78 3.64 -3.03
CA GLU A 344 0.09 3.72 -4.33
C GLU A 344 0.96 3.16 -5.45
N GLN A 345 0.38 2.27 -6.26
CA GLN A 345 0.98 1.73 -7.47
C GLN A 345 1.04 2.79 -8.59
N GLU A 346 2.15 2.82 -9.32
CA GLU A 346 2.24 3.51 -10.60
C GLU A 346 1.40 2.75 -11.64
N CYS A 347 0.29 3.33 -12.11
CA CYS A 347 -0.76 2.59 -12.81
C CYS A 347 -0.82 2.82 -14.32
N GLY A 348 0.30 2.95 -15.02
CA GLY A 348 0.39 2.89 -16.48
C GLY A 348 -0.54 3.85 -17.25
N ASP A 349 -1.00 3.39 -18.41
CA ASP A 349 -1.64 4.20 -19.43
C ASP A 349 -3.04 3.69 -19.87
N GLY A 350 -3.64 2.79 -19.10
CA GLY A 350 -4.96 2.21 -19.38
C GLY A 350 -4.98 1.01 -20.32
N LYS A 351 -3.82 0.56 -20.84
CA LYS A 351 -3.74 -0.61 -21.72
C LYS A 351 -3.84 -1.94 -20.98
N ASN A 352 -3.45 -1.98 -19.71
CA ASN A 352 -3.46 -3.20 -18.87
C ASN A 352 -2.67 -4.35 -19.51
N ASP A 353 -1.55 -4.06 -20.17
CA ASP A 353 -0.77 -5.03 -20.93
C ASP A 353 0.23 -5.82 -20.05
N TRP A 354 0.74 -6.93 -20.60
CA TRP A 354 1.71 -7.78 -19.90
C TRP A 354 3.03 -7.06 -19.60
N LYS A 355 3.46 -6.17 -20.48
CA LYS A 355 4.67 -5.38 -20.29
C LYS A 355 4.58 -4.54 -19.03
N TYR A 356 3.43 -3.89 -18.81
CA TYR A 356 3.23 -3.08 -17.60
C TYR A 356 3.11 -3.95 -16.35
N CYS A 357 2.48 -5.13 -16.47
CA CYS A 357 2.45 -6.11 -15.38
C CYS A 357 3.87 -6.56 -14.96
N THR A 358 4.78 -6.77 -15.92
CA THR A 358 6.19 -7.04 -15.62
C THR A 358 6.88 -5.87 -14.90
N TYR A 359 6.57 -4.64 -15.29
CA TYR A 359 7.05 -3.45 -14.58
C TYR A 359 6.50 -3.41 -13.14
N THR A 360 5.23 -3.69 -12.94
CA THR A 360 4.60 -3.79 -11.62
C THR A 360 5.32 -4.79 -10.72
N TRP A 361 5.74 -5.95 -11.25
CA TRP A 361 6.55 -6.89 -10.49
C TRP A 361 7.90 -6.30 -10.06
N SER A 362 8.54 -5.52 -10.91
CA SER A 362 9.79 -4.84 -10.55
C SER A 362 9.60 -3.87 -9.38
N LEU A 363 8.48 -3.14 -9.36
CA LEU A 363 8.09 -2.27 -8.25
C LEU A 363 7.81 -3.06 -6.97
N MET A 364 7.05 -4.15 -7.04
CA MET A 364 6.77 -5.02 -5.89
C MET A 364 8.07 -5.54 -5.26
N LYS A 365 9.00 -6.05 -6.09
CA LYS A 365 10.32 -6.49 -5.61
C LYS A 365 11.10 -5.35 -4.95
N HIS A 366 11.12 -4.18 -5.59
CA HIS A 366 11.83 -3.02 -5.05
C HIS A 366 11.30 -2.65 -3.66
N TYR A 367 10.00 -2.42 -3.53
CA TYR A 367 9.40 -1.99 -2.27
C TYR A 367 9.53 -3.04 -1.16
N LEU A 368 9.19 -4.30 -1.45
CA LEU A 368 9.23 -5.37 -0.45
C LEU A 368 10.66 -5.72 -0.04
N ASN A 369 11.65 -5.64 -0.94
CA ASN A 369 13.06 -5.81 -0.60
C ASN A 369 13.63 -4.61 0.19
N SER A 370 13.04 -3.43 0.05
CA SER A 370 13.44 -2.20 0.75
C SER A 370 12.71 -1.96 2.07
N GLY A 371 11.96 -2.94 2.58
CA GLY A 371 11.37 -2.87 3.92
C GLY A 371 9.87 -2.51 3.95
N ALA A 372 9.17 -2.41 2.82
CA ALA A 372 7.73 -2.14 2.82
C ALA A 372 6.94 -3.23 3.54
N ASN A 373 6.05 -2.82 4.45
CA ASN A 373 5.16 -3.69 5.21
C ASN A 373 3.82 -3.94 4.48
N ALA A 374 3.44 -3.09 3.54
CA ALA A 374 2.23 -3.25 2.71
C ALA A 374 2.47 -2.79 1.29
N TYR A 375 1.69 -3.34 0.36
CA TYR A 375 1.69 -2.94 -1.04
C TYR A 375 0.25 -2.77 -1.53
N LEU A 376 -0.05 -1.56 -2.09
CA LEU A 376 -1.38 -1.20 -2.54
C LEU A 376 -1.39 -0.84 -4.03
N TYR A 377 -2.19 -1.56 -4.79
CA TYR A 377 -2.50 -1.17 -6.15
C TYR A 377 -3.39 0.10 -6.14
N TRP A 378 -3.38 0.90 -7.22
CA TRP A 378 -4.19 2.11 -7.23
C TRP A 378 -5.66 1.79 -7.55
N ASN A 379 -5.99 1.55 -8.79
CA ASN A 379 -7.38 1.41 -9.21
C ASN A 379 -7.89 -0.03 -9.09
N ILE A 380 -8.88 -0.29 -8.25
CA ILE A 380 -9.56 -1.60 -8.18
C ILE A 380 -10.25 -1.90 -9.52
N SER A 381 -11.03 -0.97 -10.02
CA SER A 381 -11.79 -1.13 -11.26
C SER A 381 -11.89 0.19 -12.00
N LEU A 382 -11.83 0.13 -13.32
CA LEU A 382 -12.12 1.27 -14.21
C LEU A 382 -12.88 0.80 -15.44
N LYS A 383 -13.58 1.72 -16.08
CA LYS A 383 -14.11 1.48 -17.44
C LYS A 383 -12.97 1.27 -18.42
N LYS A 384 -13.26 0.60 -19.53
CA LYS A 384 -12.34 0.37 -20.65
C LYS A 384 -11.64 1.66 -21.08
N GLY A 385 -10.31 1.63 -21.18
CA GLY A 385 -9.47 2.79 -21.43
C GLY A 385 -9.02 3.54 -20.19
N GLY A 386 -9.64 3.32 -19.02
CA GLY A 386 -9.16 3.82 -17.73
C GLY A 386 -9.11 5.36 -17.56
N ILE A 387 -9.93 6.10 -18.36
CA ILE A 387 -9.85 7.57 -18.42
C ILE A 387 -10.49 8.18 -17.17
N SER A 388 -9.74 9.03 -16.48
CA SER A 388 -10.18 9.83 -15.33
C SER A 388 -11.10 11.00 -15.74
N ARG A 389 -11.73 11.66 -14.76
CA ARG A 389 -12.52 12.89 -14.98
C ARG A 389 -11.66 14.03 -15.55
N TRP A 390 -10.36 14.04 -15.23
CA TRP A 390 -9.41 15.06 -15.70
C TRP A 390 -8.64 14.67 -16.96
N GLY A 391 -8.94 13.50 -17.56
CA GLY A 391 -8.58 13.18 -18.92
C GLY A 391 -7.36 12.29 -19.10
N TRP A 392 -6.72 11.79 -18.08
CA TRP A 392 -5.67 10.78 -18.27
C TRP A 392 -6.14 9.35 -18.02
N SER A 393 -5.46 8.41 -18.65
CA SER A 393 -5.75 6.98 -18.56
C SER A 393 -4.82 6.29 -17.59
N GLN A 394 -5.35 5.34 -16.81
CA GLN A 394 -4.58 4.43 -15.97
C GLN A 394 -5.09 3.00 -16.05
N ASN A 395 -4.22 2.06 -15.67
CA ASN A 395 -4.55 0.66 -15.50
C ASN A 395 -5.42 0.44 -14.25
N SER A 396 -6.12 -0.68 -14.23
CA SER A 396 -6.91 -1.16 -13.10
C SER A 396 -6.79 -2.68 -12.93
N LEU A 397 -7.14 -3.21 -11.76
CA LEU A 397 -7.18 -4.66 -11.54
C LEU A 397 -8.33 -5.31 -12.32
N VAL A 398 -9.43 -4.58 -12.50
CA VAL A 398 -10.61 -5.02 -13.26
C VAL A 398 -10.97 -3.96 -14.28
N THR A 399 -11.08 -4.36 -15.53
CA THR A 399 -11.61 -3.52 -16.62
C THR A 399 -13.07 -3.86 -16.86
N VAL A 400 -13.93 -2.84 -16.90
CA VAL A 400 -15.36 -2.97 -17.23
C VAL A 400 -15.63 -2.39 -18.62
N ASP A 401 -16.22 -3.18 -19.49
CA ASP A 401 -16.82 -2.71 -20.75
C ASP A 401 -18.28 -2.34 -20.48
N GLU A 402 -18.53 -1.03 -20.30
CA GLU A 402 -19.86 -0.52 -19.96
C GLU A 402 -20.89 -0.72 -21.08
N ALA A 403 -20.45 -0.76 -22.34
CA ALA A 403 -21.32 -0.99 -23.49
C ALA A 403 -21.74 -2.46 -23.60
N ALA A 404 -20.78 -3.37 -23.46
CA ALA A 404 -21.03 -4.82 -23.53
C ALA A 404 -21.57 -5.40 -22.20
N LYS A 405 -21.55 -4.63 -21.09
CA LYS A 405 -21.89 -5.09 -19.74
C LYS A 405 -21.06 -6.30 -19.28
N THR A 406 -19.78 -6.33 -19.66
CA THR A 406 -18.84 -7.39 -19.34
C THR A 406 -17.64 -6.85 -18.57
N TYR A 407 -16.85 -7.74 -17.97
CA TYR A 407 -15.64 -7.39 -17.26
C TYR A 407 -14.54 -8.39 -17.48
N GLN A 408 -13.31 -8.00 -17.20
CA GLN A 408 -12.15 -8.89 -17.15
C GLN A 408 -11.22 -8.52 -15.98
N PHE A 409 -10.62 -9.54 -15.37
CA PHE A 409 -9.47 -9.33 -14.49
C PHE A 409 -8.22 -9.17 -15.34
N ASN A 410 -7.45 -8.12 -15.07
CA ASN A 410 -6.23 -7.78 -15.80
C ASN A 410 -5.02 -8.56 -15.26
N TYR A 411 -3.91 -8.55 -15.99
CA TYR A 411 -2.68 -9.25 -15.60
C TYR A 411 -2.17 -8.84 -14.22
N GLU A 412 -2.26 -7.57 -13.89
CA GLU A 412 -1.81 -7.03 -12.61
C GLU A 412 -2.67 -7.49 -11.43
N TYR A 413 -3.95 -7.84 -11.64
CA TYR A 413 -4.75 -8.54 -10.64
C TYR A 413 -4.15 -9.90 -10.31
N TYR A 414 -3.83 -10.71 -11.33
CA TYR A 414 -3.24 -12.03 -11.10
C TYR A 414 -1.85 -11.94 -10.48
N LEU A 415 -1.04 -10.94 -10.90
CA LEU A 415 0.25 -10.69 -10.26
C LEU A 415 0.08 -10.35 -8.78
N LEU A 416 -0.83 -9.45 -8.43
CA LEU A 416 -1.09 -9.11 -7.03
C LEU A 416 -1.63 -10.32 -6.26
N LYS A 417 -2.48 -11.14 -6.88
CA LYS A 417 -3.00 -12.39 -6.33
C LYS A 417 -1.89 -13.41 -6.02
N HIS A 418 -0.82 -13.49 -6.81
CA HIS A 418 0.33 -14.34 -6.50
C HIS A 418 0.95 -14.04 -5.13
N LEU A 419 0.84 -12.81 -4.64
CA LEU A 419 1.26 -12.42 -3.29
C LEU A 419 0.10 -12.48 -2.31
N SER A 420 -0.97 -11.72 -2.56
CA SER A 420 -2.04 -11.46 -1.59
C SER A 420 -2.86 -12.69 -1.19
N HIS A 421 -3.00 -13.67 -2.09
CA HIS A 421 -3.71 -14.92 -1.80
C HIS A 421 -2.97 -15.77 -0.76
N TYR A 422 -1.66 -15.84 -0.86
CA TYR A 422 -0.83 -16.77 -0.09
C TYR A 422 -0.08 -16.13 1.06
N VAL A 423 0.37 -14.87 0.93
CA VAL A 423 1.12 -14.16 1.97
C VAL A 423 0.13 -13.51 2.95
N LYS A 424 0.03 -14.08 4.14
CA LYS A 424 -0.94 -13.66 5.17
C LYS A 424 -0.43 -12.44 5.96
N PRO A 425 -1.33 -11.59 6.49
CA PRO A 425 -0.95 -10.60 7.50
C PRO A 425 -0.15 -11.25 8.64
N GLY A 426 0.95 -10.63 9.03
CA GLY A 426 1.89 -11.18 10.00
C GLY A 426 3.01 -12.05 9.41
N ALA A 427 2.98 -12.36 8.11
CA ALA A 427 4.08 -13.03 7.42
C ALA A 427 5.38 -12.22 7.54
N LYS A 428 6.50 -12.92 7.59
CA LYS A 428 7.84 -12.33 7.56
C LYS A 428 8.45 -12.48 6.18
N ARG A 429 8.95 -11.38 5.60
CA ARG A 429 9.78 -11.50 4.42
C ARG A 429 11.09 -12.21 4.77
N LEU A 430 11.57 -13.08 3.89
CA LEU A 430 12.83 -13.81 4.05
C LEU A 430 13.89 -13.25 3.11
N THR A 431 15.15 -13.20 3.57
CA THR A 431 16.28 -12.87 2.68
C THR A 431 16.53 -13.99 1.68
N THR A 432 16.96 -13.59 0.49
CA THR A 432 17.31 -14.51 -0.60
C THR A 432 18.68 -14.18 -1.15
N SER A 433 19.43 -15.19 -1.60
CA SER A 433 20.74 -15.04 -2.23
C SER A 433 20.87 -15.96 -3.43
N GLY A 434 21.93 -15.81 -4.23
CA GLY A 434 22.20 -16.62 -5.43
C GLY A 434 22.18 -15.79 -6.71
N THR A 435 22.26 -16.47 -7.85
CA THR A 435 22.30 -15.85 -9.19
C THR A 435 20.90 -15.56 -9.75
N TYR A 436 19.88 -16.28 -9.27
CA TYR A 436 18.49 -16.03 -9.64
C TYR A 436 17.82 -15.12 -8.60
N THR A 437 17.77 -13.82 -8.93
CA THR A 437 17.27 -12.77 -8.03
C THR A 437 15.83 -12.35 -8.32
N ASN A 438 15.17 -12.98 -9.30
CA ASN A 438 13.83 -12.60 -9.74
C ASN A 438 12.73 -13.31 -8.93
N LEU A 439 12.87 -13.27 -7.60
CA LEU A 439 11.96 -13.88 -6.65
C LEU A 439 11.82 -13.08 -5.34
N LEU A 440 10.72 -13.34 -4.62
CA LEU A 440 10.45 -12.92 -3.25
C LEU A 440 10.09 -14.16 -2.43
N ALA A 441 10.44 -14.18 -1.14
CA ALA A 441 10.11 -15.26 -0.23
C ALA A 441 9.56 -14.74 1.09
N PHE A 442 8.57 -15.47 1.65
CA PHE A 442 7.88 -15.11 2.89
C PHE A 442 7.65 -16.36 3.74
N GLN A 443 7.64 -16.18 5.06
CA GLN A 443 7.16 -17.19 6.00
C GLN A 443 5.89 -16.68 6.69
N ASN A 444 4.80 -17.40 6.51
CA ASN A 444 3.53 -17.12 7.15
C ASN A 444 3.56 -17.42 8.66
N PRO A 445 2.61 -16.91 9.46
CA PRO A 445 2.48 -17.25 10.89
C PRO A 445 2.33 -18.75 11.15
N ASP A 446 1.70 -19.49 10.24
CA ASP A 446 1.53 -20.96 10.30
C ASP A 446 2.78 -21.73 9.85
N LYS A 447 3.91 -21.05 9.64
CA LYS A 447 5.20 -21.57 9.19
C LYS A 447 5.26 -22.00 7.73
N SER A 448 4.18 -21.98 6.98
CA SER A 448 4.23 -22.20 5.54
C SER A 448 5.16 -21.16 4.87
N VAL A 449 5.90 -21.58 3.84
CA VAL A 449 6.79 -20.71 3.09
C VAL A 449 6.20 -20.45 1.72
N VAL A 450 6.09 -19.18 1.36
CA VAL A 450 5.60 -18.70 0.07
C VAL A 450 6.75 -18.13 -0.72
N ILE A 451 6.96 -18.64 -1.93
CA ILE A 451 7.96 -18.16 -2.88
C ILE A 451 7.22 -17.66 -4.12
N VAL A 452 7.41 -16.41 -4.46
CA VAL A 452 6.89 -15.83 -5.70
C VAL A 452 8.06 -15.54 -6.62
N ALA A 453 8.03 -16.07 -7.84
CA ALA A 453 9.13 -15.99 -8.80
C ALA A 453 8.63 -15.63 -10.19
N GLN A 454 9.40 -14.85 -10.94
CA GLN A 454 9.14 -14.54 -12.34
C GLN A 454 10.22 -15.16 -13.23
N ASN A 455 9.81 -15.87 -14.27
CA ASN A 455 10.65 -16.11 -15.43
C ASN A 455 10.34 -15.03 -16.48
N ASP A 456 11.25 -14.10 -16.67
CA ASP A 456 11.17 -12.99 -17.61
C ASP A 456 11.85 -13.29 -18.97
N SER A 457 12.23 -14.54 -19.21
CA SER A 457 12.77 -14.99 -20.48
C SER A 457 11.68 -15.58 -21.38
N ASN A 458 11.95 -15.62 -22.67
CA ASN A 458 11.08 -16.21 -23.68
C ASN A 458 11.19 -17.73 -23.82
N THR A 459 11.87 -18.40 -22.89
CA THR A 459 12.04 -19.86 -22.81
C THR A 459 11.75 -20.40 -21.43
N ASP A 460 11.33 -21.65 -21.36
CA ASP A 460 11.15 -22.34 -20.08
C ASP A 460 12.50 -22.43 -19.35
N ARG A 461 12.47 -22.22 -18.03
CA ARG A 461 13.69 -22.20 -17.20
C ARG A 461 13.55 -23.06 -15.97
N ALA A 462 14.40 -24.05 -15.82
CA ALA A 462 14.55 -24.77 -14.55
C ALA A 462 15.33 -23.88 -13.55
N VAL A 463 14.79 -23.71 -12.35
CA VAL A 463 15.42 -22.91 -11.29
C VAL A 463 15.56 -23.76 -10.03
N ARG A 464 16.80 -23.95 -9.57
CA ARG A 464 17.11 -24.69 -8.35
C ARG A 464 17.02 -23.75 -7.14
N ILE A 465 15.98 -23.92 -6.32
CA ILE A 465 15.72 -23.09 -5.14
C ILE A 465 16.00 -23.92 -3.88
N LYS A 466 17.01 -23.53 -3.11
CA LYS A 466 17.35 -24.16 -1.83
C LYS A 466 16.60 -23.50 -0.68
N LEU A 467 16.03 -24.30 0.19
CA LEU A 467 15.33 -23.91 1.40
C LEU A 467 15.76 -24.81 2.56
N GLY A 468 16.69 -24.35 3.38
CA GLY A 468 17.29 -25.16 4.43
C GLY A 468 17.95 -26.44 3.90
N LYS A 469 17.43 -27.62 4.31
CA LYS A 469 17.92 -28.92 3.86
C LYS A 469 17.22 -29.49 2.61
N GLN A 470 16.31 -28.69 2.01
CA GLN A 470 15.54 -29.10 0.84
C GLN A 470 15.87 -28.26 -0.39
N THR A 471 15.56 -28.79 -1.54
CA THR A 471 15.64 -28.11 -2.84
C THR A 471 14.37 -28.35 -3.64
N LEU A 472 13.89 -27.30 -4.28
CA LEU A 472 12.86 -27.32 -5.31
C LEU A 472 13.48 -27.03 -6.66
N VAL A 473 13.05 -27.74 -7.71
CA VAL A 473 13.53 -27.49 -9.09
C VAL A 473 12.31 -27.33 -10.02
N PRO A 474 11.50 -26.23 -9.88
CA PRO A 474 10.46 -25.97 -10.81
C PRO A 474 11.02 -25.61 -12.20
N THR A 475 10.35 -26.06 -13.26
CA THR A 475 10.56 -25.54 -14.62
C THR A 475 9.55 -24.43 -14.86
N LEU A 476 9.96 -23.18 -14.63
CA LEU A 476 9.15 -22.00 -14.82
C LEU A 476 8.93 -21.77 -16.31
N LYS A 477 7.66 -21.64 -16.75
CA LYS A 477 7.31 -21.34 -18.12
C LYS A 477 7.90 -20.01 -18.59
N ALA A 478 8.13 -19.87 -19.90
CA ALA A 478 8.48 -18.59 -20.50
C ALA A 478 7.47 -17.52 -20.09
N ASP A 479 7.95 -16.28 -19.88
CA ASP A 479 7.10 -15.12 -19.54
C ASP A 479 6.05 -15.44 -18.46
N SER A 480 6.47 -15.92 -17.27
CA SER A 480 5.51 -16.36 -16.26
C SER A 480 5.79 -15.81 -14.86
N PHE A 481 4.70 -15.60 -14.10
CA PHE A 481 4.72 -15.46 -12.65
C PHE A 481 4.34 -16.79 -12.01
N ASN A 482 5.00 -17.15 -10.93
CA ASN A 482 4.83 -18.43 -10.25
C ASN A 482 4.79 -18.24 -8.75
N THR A 483 3.87 -18.91 -8.07
CA THR A 483 3.88 -19.03 -6.62
C THR A 483 4.02 -20.48 -6.20
N LEU A 484 4.98 -20.74 -5.33
CA LEU A 484 5.24 -22.03 -4.70
C LEU A 484 4.94 -21.90 -3.21
N VAL A 485 4.08 -22.74 -2.67
CA VAL A 485 3.74 -22.78 -1.24
C VAL A 485 4.14 -24.12 -0.66
N LEU A 486 5.05 -24.07 0.32
CA LEU A 486 5.50 -25.24 1.07
C LEU A 486 4.75 -25.25 2.41
N LYS A 487 4.08 -26.38 2.68
CA LYS A 487 3.27 -26.60 3.90
C LYS A 487 3.86 -27.72 4.73
#